data_2b094704e55ded79eb0e42269d2254b3
#
_entry.id   2b094704e55ded79eb0e42269d2254b3
#
_cell.length_a   1.000
_cell.length_b   1.000
_cell.length_c   1.000
_cell.angle_alpha   90.00
_cell.angle_beta   90.00
_cell.angle_gamma   90.00
#
_symmetry.space_group_name_H-M   'P 1'
#
loop_
_entity.id
_entity.type
_entity.pdbx_description
1 polymer ?
#
loop_
_entity_poly.entity_id
_entity_poly.type
_entity_poly.pdbx_seq_one_letter_code
_entity_poly.pdbx_strand_id
1 'polypeptide(L)'
;MGISLDNGIRISLSDIFEGDQEHAFATTLHPDGRHEIVDVEPLAEGSTSIWNSATTGRRYPTKWVVSIPMLKARLCVEPFVREQEVVSPIGEHKYEGASSVIGQMQGEPVTGHAIVELVGDWN
;
A
#
# COMPACT_ATOMS: atom_id res chain seq x y z
N MET A 1 1.80 -2.28 3.88
CA MET A 1 1.71 -2.67 2.44
C MET A 1 3.03 -3.29 2.02
N GLY A 2 2.99 -4.47 1.42
CA GLY A 2 4.16 -5.13 0.86
C GLY A 2 4.07 -5.13 -0.66
N ILE A 3 5.10 -4.64 -1.34
CA ILE A 3 5.16 -4.51 -2.80
C ILE A 3 6.32 -5.34 -3.34
N SER A 4 6.07 -6.11 -4.39
CA SER A 4 7.10 -6.86 -5.13
C SER A 4 7.09 -6.42 -6.58
N LEU A 5 8.19 -5.85 -7.04
CA LEU A 5 8.33 -5.32 -8.41
C LEU A 5 9.08 -6.29 -9.33
N ASP A 6 8.81 -6.18 -10.63
CA ASP A 6 9.42 -7.02 -11.66
C ASP A 6 10.93 -6.77 -11.86
N ASN A 7 11.44 -5.62 -11.38
CA ASN A 7 12.88 -5.34 -11.35
C ASN A 7 13.61 -5.97 -10.15
N GLY A 8 12.92 -6.77 -9.34
CA GLY A 8 13.47 -7.47 -8.18
C GLY A 8 13.47 -6.66 -6.88
N ILE A 9 13.09 -5.39 -6.91
CA ILE A 9 12.99 -4.58 -5.70
C ILE A 9 11.73 -4.96 -4.93
N ARG A 10 11.89 -5.11 -3.60
CA ARG A 10 10.79 -5.33 -2.67
C ARG A 10 10.68 -4.15 -1.73
N ILE A 11 9.46 -3.74 -1.44
CA ILE A 11 9.16 -2.57 -0.63
C ILE A 11 8.20 -2.99 0.47
N SER A 12 8.59 -2.76 1.73
CA SER A 12 7.71 -2.90 2.90
C SER A 12 7.38 -1.50 3.39
N LEU A 13 6.15 -1.07 3.14
CA LEU A 13 5.70 0.28 3.42
C LEU A 13 4.80 0.28 4.65
N SER A 14 5.07 1.22 5.56
CA SER A 14 4.24 1.50 6.72
C SER A 14 3.75 2.93 6.67
N ASP A 15 2.47 3.10 6.95
CA ASP A 15 1.82 4.39 7.11
C ASP A 15 1.11 4.40 8.47
N ILE A 16 1.60 5.22 9.38
CA ILE A 16 1.18 5.23 10.77
C ILE A 16 0.60 6.59 11.11
N PHE A 17 -0.58 6.59 11.71
CA PHE A 17 -1.23 7.78 12.21
C PHE A 17 -1.07 7.89 13.73
N GLU A 18 -0.55 9.02 14.20
CA GLU A 18 -0.50 9.38 15.62
C GLU A 18 -1.26 10.70 15.81
N GLY A 19 -2.52 10.61 16.24
CA GLY A 19 -3.40 11.79 16.27
C GLY A 19 -3.59 12.33 14.86
N ASP A 20 -3.20 13.60 14.64
CA ASP A 20 -3.31 14.27 13.34
C ASP A 20 -2.06 14.12 12.48
N GLN A 21 -1.04 13.40 12.96
CA GLN A 21 0.21 13.22 12.25
C GLN A 21 0.25 11.89 11.51
N GLU A 22 0.69 11.94 10.25
CA GLU A 22 0.92 10.79 9.39
C GLU A 22 2.42 10.58 9.20
N HIS A 23 2.89 9.36 9.44
CA HIS A 23 4.27 8.96 9.23
C HIS A 23 4.33 7.81 8.23
N ALA A 24 4.71 8.12 7.00
CA ALA A 24 4.87 7.14 5.95
C ALA A 24 6.36 6.91 5.65
N PHE A 25 6.80 5.67 5.70
CA PHE A 25 8.16 5.26 5.37
C PHE A 25 8.16 3.85 4.79
N ALA A 26 9.25 3.49 4.13
CA ALA A 26 9.41 2.15 3.59
C ALA A 26 10.81 1.62 3.83
N THR A 27 10.90 0.31 3.98
CA THR A 27 12.15 -0.43 3.84
C THR A 27 12.20 -1.00 2.44
N THR A 28 13.28 -0.76 1.72
CA THR A 28 13.50 -1.30 0.38
C THR A 28 14.58 -2.37 0.43
N LEU A 29 14.35 -3.47 -0.27
CA LEU A 29 15.32 -4.55 -0.46
C LEU A 29 15.62 -4.67 -1.95
N HIS A 30 16.90 -4.51 -2.29
CA HIS A 30 17.40 -4.62 -3.66
C HIS A 30 17.88 -6.05 -3.97
N PRO A 31 17.94 -6.44 -5.26
CA PRO A 31 18.39 -7.79 -5.64
C PRO A 31 19.79 -8.16 -5.17
N ASP A 32 20.67 -7.18 -4.95
CA ASP A 32 22.03 -7.40 -4.43
C ASP A 32 22.09 -7.60 -2.90
N GLY A 33 20.94 -7.58 -2.23
CA GLY A 33 20.84 -7.71 -0.76
C GLY A 33 20.94 -6.39 -0.01
N ARG A 34 21.23 -5.29 -0.69
CA ARG A 34 21.25 -3.95 -0.06
C ARG A 34 19.84 -3.58 0.35
N HIS A 35 19.69 -3.05 1.56
CA HIS A 35 18.42 -2.53 2.06
C HIS A 35 18.62 -1.16 2.68
N GLU A 36 17.57 -0.35 2.65
CA GLU A 36 17.58 1.01 3.16
C GLU A 36 16.18 1.44 3.60
N ILE A 37 16.12 2.42 4.50
CA ILE A 37 14.86 3.04 4.92
C ILE A 37 14.73 4.33 4.12
N VAL A 38 13.57 4.54 3.50
CA VAL A 38 13.28 5.70 2.66
C VAL A 38 11.98 6.36 3.09
N ASP A 39 11.91 7.67 2.91
CA ASP A 39 10.68 8.42 3.11
C ASP A 39 9.69 8.14 1.98
N VAL A 40 8.42 8.08 2.34
CA VAL A 40 7.29 7.94 1.41
C VAL A 40 6.41 9.17 1.57
N GLU A 41 5.94 9.73 0.48
CA GLU A 41 4.95 10.81 0.55
C GLU A 41 3.66 10.31 1.20
N PRO A 42 2.94 11.17 1.93
CA PRO A 42 1.70 10.78 2.61
C PRO A 42 0.73 10.07 1.68
N LEU A 43 0.21 8.92 2.10
CA LEU A 43 -0.64 8.07 1.26
C LEU A 43 -2.10 8.49 1.25
N ALA A 44 -2.57 9.15 2.29
CA ALA A 44 -3.99 9.50 2.43
C ALA A 44 -4.49 10.34 1.25
N GLU A 45 -3.68 11.26 0.74
CA GLU A 45 -4.03 12.10 -0.41
C GLU A 45 -4.08 11.31 -1.73
N GLY A 46 -3.33 10.22 -1.81
CA GLY A 46 -3.28 9.36 -2.99
C GLY A 46 -4.28 8.22 -2.96
N SER A 47 -5.04 8.07 -1.88
CA SER A 47 -6.01 6.99 -1.74
C SER A 47 -7.35 7.36 -2.37
N THR A 48 -7.92 6.43 -3.13
CA THR A 48 -9.19 6.64 -3.82
C THR A 48 -9.99 5.34 -3.91
N SER A 49 -11.16 5.40 -4.54
CA SER A 49 -12.02 4.23 -4.77
C SER A 49 -12.45 3.54 -3.50
N ILE A 50 -13.28 4.21 -2.72
CA ILE A 50 -13.80 3.66 -1.46
C ILE A 50 -14.71 2.46 -1.75
N TRP A 51 -14.45 1.37 -1.05
CA TRP A 51 -15.32 0.21 -0.98
C TRP A 51 -16.00 0.16 0.40
N ASN A 52 -17.30 -0.10 0.40
CA ASN A 52 -18.08 -0.21 1.63
C ASN A 52 -18.42 -1.68 1.88
N SER A 53 -18.03 -2.19 3.04
CA SER A 53 -18.36 -3.56 3.43
C SER A 53 -19.85 -3.69 3.76
N ALA A 54 -20.52 -4.61 3.10
CA ALA A 54 -21.91 -4.97 3.44
C ALA A 54 -21.98 -5.75 4.77
N THR A 55 -20.90 -6.39 5.18
CA THR A 55 -20.83 -7.21 6.39
C THR A 55 -20.62 -6.35 7.64
N THR A 56 -19.65 -5.41 7.60
CA THR A 56 -19.26 -4.62 8.78
C THR A 56 -19.70 -3.16 8.72
N GLY A 57 -20.11 -2.68 7.54
CA GLY A 57 -20.40 -1.27 7.30
C GLY A 57 -19.14 -0.39 7.21
N ARG A 58 -17.95 -0.97 7.26
CA ARG A 58 -16.71 -0.23 7.19
C ARG A 58 -16.38 0.20 5.78
N ARG A 59 -15.60 1.28 5.71
CA ARG A 59 -15.18 1.90 4.46
C ARG A 59 -13.67 1.76 4.33
N TYR A 60 -13.23 1.29 3.17
CA TYR A 60 -11.80 1.14 2.89
C TYR A 60 -11.45 1.80 1.55
N PRO A 61 -10.43 2.66 1.52
CA PRO A 61 -9.84 3.07 0.25
C PRO A 61 -9.11 1.87 -0.37
N THR A 62 -9.26 1.67 -1.67
CA THR A 62 -8.75 0.47 -2.34
C THR A 62 -7.70 0.75 -3.40
N LYS A 63 -7.62 1.98 -3.91
CA LYS A 63 -6.57 2.42 -4.85
C LYS A 63 -5.63 3.39 -4.17
N TRP A 64 -4.35 3.26 -4.49
CA TRP A 64 -3.29 4.04 -3.87
C TRP A 64 -2.28 4.52 -4.91
N VAL A 65 -1.73 5.72 -4.67
CA VAL A 65 -0.53 6.19 -5.35
C VAL A 65 0.59 6.25 -4.33
N VAL A 66 1.65 5.51 -4.57
CA VAL A 66 2.83 5.46 -3.71
C VAL A 66 3.95 6.22 -4.38
N SER A 67 4.41 7.30 -3.75
CA SER A 67 5.52 8.13 -4.24
C SER A 67 6.70 8.04 -3.29
N ILE A 68 7.83 7.60 -3.80
CA ILE A 68 9.09 7.47 -3.04
C ILE A 68 10.14 8.31 -3.75
N PRO A 69 10.36 9.57 -3.31
CA PRO A 69 11.25 10.50 -4.02
C PRO A 69 12.68 10.00 -4.18
N MET A 70 13.24 9.36 -3.16
CA MET A 70 14.61 8.84 -3.20
C MET A 70 14.82 7.79 -4.30
N LEU A 71 13.80 7.01 -4.61
CA LEU A 71 13.83 6.02 -5.68
C LEU A 71 13.32 6.59 -7.01
N LYS A 72 12.87 7.83 -7.05
CA LYS A 72 12.15 8.42 -8.19
C LYS A 72 11.01 7.49 -8.63
N ALA A 73 10.29 6.95 -7.65
CA ALA A 73 9.23 5.97 -7.86
C ALA A 73 7.86 6.61 -7.71
N ARG A 74 6.97 6.29 -8.63
CA ARG A 74 5.54 6.57 -8.54
C ARG A 74 4.79 5.32 -8.98
N LEU A 75 4.11 4.70 -8.02
CA LEU A 75 3.47 3.40 -8.20
C LEU A 75 1.97 3.53 -7.96
N CYS A 76 1.17 3.02 -8.90
CA CYS A 76 -0.27 2.92 -8.75
C CYS A 76 -0.63 1.51 -8.30
N VAL A 77 -1.28 1.40 -7.15
CA VAL A 77 -1.69 0.13 -6.54
C VAL A 77 -3.20 0.01 -6.67
N GLU A 78 -3.65 -1.05 -7.30
CA GLU A 78 -5.07 -1.28 -7.61
C GLU A 78 -5.46 -2.72 -7.25
N PRO A 79 -6.57 -2.93 -6.50
CA PRO A 79 -6.94 -4.27 -6.06
C PRO A 79 -7.39 -5.14 -7.23
N PHE A 80 -7.08 -6.45 -7.18
CA PHE A 80 -7.62 -7.41 -8.14
C PHE A 80 -9.14 -7.54 -8.02
N VAL A 81 -9.63 -7.54 -6.77
CA VAL A 81 -11.05 -7.40 -6.44
C VAL A 81 -11.17 -6.41 -5.28
N ARG A 82 -12.29 -5.70 -5.20
CA ARG A 82 -12.46 -4.68 -4.15
C ARG A 82 -12.82 -5.28 -2.80
N GLU A 83 -13.59 -6.35 -2.78
CA GLU A 83 -14.07 -7.03 -1.58
C GLU A 83 -13.01 -7.99 -1.04
N GLN A 84 -12.14 -7.48 -0.15
CA GLN A 84 -11.06 -8.26 0.46
C GLN A 84 -10.95 -8.00 1.97
N GLU A 85 -12.08 -7.76 2.62
CA GLU A 85 -12.14 -7.64 4.08
C GLU A 85 -12.05 -9.02 4.73
N VAL A 86 -11.27 -9.12 5.80
CA VAL A 86 -11.15 -10.31 6.63
C VAL A 86 -11.79 -10.02 7.98
N VAL A 87 -12.75 -10.84 8.36
CA VAL A 87 -13.39 -10.78 9.68
C VAL A 87 -13.02 -12.05 10.45
N SER A 88 -12.36 -11.89 11.59
CA SER A 88 -11.96 -13.03 12.42
C SER A 88 -13.15 -13.61 13.18
N PRO A 89 -13.05 -14.86 13.68
CA PRO A 89 -14.10 -15.46 14.51
C PRO A 89 -14.46 -14.69 15.78
N ILE A 90 -13.54 -13.81 16.26
CA ILE A 90 -13.79 -12.98 17.44
C ILE A 90 -14.27 -11.57 17.08
N GLY A 91 -14.59 -11.32 15.80
CA GLY A 91 -15.16 -10.06 15.33
C GLY A 91 -14.13 -8.97 14.99
N GLU A 92 -12.84 -9.25 15.08
CA GLU A 92 -11.82 -8.34 14.56
C GLU A 92 -11.88 -8.31 13.04
N HIS A 93 -11.65 -7.15 12.46
CA HIS A 93 -11.73 -6.97 11.02
C HIS A 93 -10.56 -6.12 10.53
N LYS A 94 -10.12 -6.43 9.32
CA LYS A 94 -9.11 -5.69 8.58
C LYS A 94 -9.31 -5.89 7.09
N TYR A 95 -8.72 -5.03 6.30
CA TYR A 95 -8.64 -5.21 4.85
C TYR A 95 -7.28 -5.82 4.50
N GLU A 96 -7.26 -6.91 3.76
CA GLU A 96 -6.07 -7.53 3.18
C GLU A 96 -6.28 -7.69 1.68
N GLY A 97 -5.83 -6.71 0.91
CA GLY A 97 -6.10 -6.65 -0.52
C GLY A 97 -4.92 -7.07 -1.38
N ALA A 98 -5.05 -8.19 -2.09
CA ALA A 98 -4.14 -8.54 -3.17
C ALA A 98 -4.36 -7.56 -4.33
N SER A 99 -3.28 -6.94 -4.81
CA SER A 99 -3.34 -5.81 -5.73
C SER A 99 -2.28 -5.92 -6.82
N SER A 100 -2.57 -5.34 -7.99
CA SER A 100 -1.58 -5.10 -9.03
C SER A 100 -0.88 -3.77 -8.81
N VAL A 101 0.34 -3.67 -9.30
CA VAL A 101 1.15 -2.45 -9.25
C VAL A 101 1.63 -2.12 -10.65
N ILE A 102 1.44 -0.87 -11.06
CA ILE A 102 1.94 -0.32 -12.31
C ILE A 102 2.50 1.06 -12.01
N GLY A 103 3.66 1.36 -12.55
CA GLY A 103 4.23 2.68 -12.37
C GLY A 103 5.57 2.86 -13.03
N GLN A 104 6.33 3.78 -12.48
CA GLN A 104 7.68 4.10 -12.96
C GLN A 104 8.64 4.21 -11.78
N MET A 105 9.88 3.82 -12.02
CA MET A 105 10.98 3.98 -11.10
C MET A 105 12.22 4.38 -11.88
N GLN A 106 12.82 5.52 -11.52
CA GLN A 106 13.99 6.08 -12.22
C GLN A 106 13.80 6.20 -13.73
N GLY A 107 12.61 6.62 -14.15
CA GLY A 107 12.27 6.78 -15.55
C GLY A 107 11.93 5.51 -16.30
N GLU A 108 12.06 4.34 -15.67
CA GLU A 108 11.74 3.04 -16.27
C GLU A 108 10.36 2.53 -15.82
N PRO A 109 9.56 1.95 -16.72
CA PRO A 109 8.30 1.36 -16.33
C PRO A 109 8.54 0.12 -15.47
N VAL A 110 7.72 -0.02 -14.41
CA VAL A 110 7.74 -1.19 -13.53
C VAL A 110 6.33 -1.71 -13.34
N THR A 111 6.21 -3.01 -13.14
CA THR A 111 4.98 -3.69 -12.75
C THR A 111 5.26 -4.60 -11.56
N GLY A 112 4.20 -5.05 -10.92
CA GLY A 112 4.34 -5.97 -9.80
C GLY A 112 3.01 -6.26 -9.12
N HIS A 113 3.10 -6.72 -7.89
CA HIS A 113 1.95 -6.94 -7.03
C HIS A 113 2.22 -6.49 -5.62
N ALA A 114 1.12 -6.27 -4.91
CA ALA A 114 1.18 -5.83 -3.52
C ALA A 114 0.12 -6.55 -2.69
N ILE A 115 0.39 -6.61 -1.39
CA ILE A 115 -0.62 -6.90 -0.37
C ILE A 115 -0.81 -5.61 0.43
N VAL A 116 -2.04 -5.10 0.39
CA VAL A 116 -2.43 -3.91 1.14
C VAL A 116 -3.15 -4.37 2.40
N GLU A 117 -2.63 -3.99 3.56
CA GLU A 117 -3.27 -4.26 4.84
C GLU A 117 -3.71 -2.94 5.47
N LEU A 118 -4.99 -2.84 5.79
CA LEU A 118 -5.58 -1.68 6.47
C LEU A 118 -6.20 -2.12 7.79
N VAL A 119 -5.74 -1.52 8.88
CA VAL A 119 -6.23 -1.78 10.23
C VAL A 119 -6.80 -0.48 10.81
N GLY A 120 -7.92 -0.56 11.50
CA GLY A 120 -8.57 0.60 12.09
C GLY A 120 -9.57 1.28 11.16
N ASP A 121 -9.87 2.53 11.44
CA ASP A 121 -10.86 3.33 10.69
C ASP A 121 -10.18 4.16 9.61
N TRP A 122 -10.63 3.97 8.38
CA TRP A 122 -10.11 4.64 7.17
C TRP A 122 -11.16 5.56 6.54
N ASN A 123 -11.88 6.25 7.35
CA ASN A 123 -12.94 7.18 6.91
C ASN A 123 -12.40 8.52 6.41
#